data_71937395fb466da81b690738dae43a63
#
_entry.id   71937395fb466da81b690738dae43a63
#
_cell.length_a   1.000
_cell.length_b   1.000
_cell.length_c   1.000
_cell.angle_alpha   90.00
_cell.angle_beta   90.00
_cell.angle_gamma   90.00
#
_symmetry.space_group_name_H-M   'P 1'
#
loop_
_entity.id
_entity.type
_entity.pdbx_description
1 polymer ?
#
loop_
_entity_poly.entity_id
_entity_poly.type
_entity_poly.pdbx_seq_one_letter_code
_entity_poly.pdbx_strand_id
1 'polypeptide(L)'
;SRTRKTVGPLTQFPSSGRLMAEPKGCVLILAPWNYPVQLILAPLVSAIAAGNCAILLLPEDAPETSGALARMIKKLYPEEYIASAPASVEGNGRFLSLPFDHIFFTGSPRVGRIVMGAAAKNLTPVTLELGGKSPCIVDKTADLPLAAKRIAWGKCLNAGQTCVAPDYVLVEKSVREAFVKELKKQADTLF
;
A
#
# COMPACT_ATOMS: atom_id res chain seq x y z
N SER A 1 -9.69 18.79 12.05
CA SER A 1 -10.09 17.49 12.64
C SER A 1 -11.59 17.47 12.86
N ARG A 2 -12.28 16.39 12.47
CA ARG A 2 -13.72 16.27 12.74
C ARG A 2 -13.91 15.72 14.15
N THR A 3 -14.33 16.59 15.06
CA THR A 3 -14.76 16.18 16.40
C THR A 3 -16.14 15.51 16.32
N ARG A 4 -16.28 14.27 16.82
CA ARG A 4 -17.54 13.57 16.89
C ARG A 4 -18.02 13.52 18.35
N LYS A 5 -19.25 14.00 18.60
CA LYS A 5 -19.86 13.85 19.93
C LYS A 5 -20.20 12.37 20.18
N THR A 6 -19.93 11.90 21.37
CA THR A 6 -20.33 10.57 21.85
C THR A 6 -21.24 10.70 23.06
N VAL A 7 -22.09 9.72 23.29
CA VAL A 7 -22.93 9.66 24.51
C VAL A 7 -22.05 9.10 25.62
N GLY A 8 -21.97 9.82 26.74
CA GLY A 8 -21.30 9.33 27.94
C GLY A 8 -22.10 8.17 28.56
N PRO A 9 -21.45 7.26 29.32
CA PRO A 9 -22.15 6.21 30.04
C PRO A 9 -23.09 6.82 31.08
N LEU A 10 -24.23 6.17 31.32
CA LEU A 10 -25.25 6.64 32.30
C LEU A 10 -24.68 6.87 33.70
N THR A 11 -23.65 6.12 34.07
CA THR A 11 -22.94 6.22 35.34
C THR A 11 -22.15 7.55 35.51
N GLN A 12 -21.98 8.29 34.42
CA GLN A 12 -21.23 9.58 34.38
C GLN A 12 -22.16 10.74 33.99
N PHE A 13 -23.48 10.58 34.04
CA PHE A 13 -24.42 11.68 33.79
C PHE A 13 -24.18 12.83 34.78
N PRO A 14 -24.15 14.08 34.34
CA PRO A 14 -24.48 14.65 33.02
C PRO A 14 -23.26 14.87 32.06
N SER A 15 -22.28 13.98 32.06
CA SER A 15 -21.10 14.14 31.22
C SER A 15 -21.38 14.08 29.70
N SER A 16 -20.54 14.73 28.91
CA SER A 16 -20.52 14.64 27.45
C SER A 16 -19.16 14.13 26.97
N GLY A 17 -19.15 13.18 26.05
CA GLY A 17 -17.94 12.66 25.41
C GLY A 17 -17.68 13.30 24.04
N ARG A 18 -16.40 13.39 23.66
CA ARG A 18 -15.97 13.79 22.32
C ARG A 18 -14.87 12.86 21.84
N LEU A 19 -14.99 12.44 20.60
CA LEU A 19 -13.93 11.72 19.90
C LEU A 19 -13.21 12.72 18.97
N MET A 20 -11.92 12.92 19.19
CA MET A 20 -11.08 13.77 18.35
C MET A 20 -10.04 12.92 17.66
N ALA A 21 -9.84 13.14 16.35
CA ALA A 21 -8.73 12.56 15.62
C ALA A 21 -7.49 13.43 15.80
N GLU A 22 -6.39 12.81 16.20
CA GLU A 22 -5.10 13.44 16.39
C GLU A 22 -4.07 12.80 15.46
N PRO A 23 -3.06 13.56 14.98
CA PRO A 23 -1.93 12.97 14.26
C PRO A 23 -1.17 11.99 15.15
N LYS A 24 -0.55 10.99 14.57
CA LYS A 24 0.32 10.07 15.31
C LYS A 24 1.66 10.70 15.69
N GLY A 25 2.19 11.57 14.81
CA GLY A 25 3.48 12.22 14.95
C GLY A 25 4.35 12.06 13.71
N CYS A 26 5.50 11.42 13.83
CA CYS A 26 6.42 11.17 12.73
C CYS A 26 6.21 9.75 12.17
N VAL A 27 5.93 9.67 10.87
CA VAL A 27 5.63 8.42 10.14
C VAL A 27 6.78 8.05 9.22
N LEU A 28 7.21 6.79 9.27
CA LEU A 28 8.14 6.21 8.30
C LEU A 28 7.33 5.51 7.19
N ILE A 29 7.58 5.85 5.93
CA ILE A 29 6.93 5.22 4.76
C ILE A 29 7.98 4.54 3.90
N LEU A 30 7.85 3.21 3.71
CA LEU A 30 8.70 2.41 2.86
C LEU A 30 7.88 1.83 1.71
N ALA A 31 8.33 2.02 0.48
CA ALA A 31 7.65 1.48 -0.69
C ALA A 31 8.60 0.64 -1.58
N PRO A 32 8.05 -0.33 -2.32
CA PRO A 32 8.79 -1.15 -3.27
C PRO A 32 8.88 -0.47 -4.63
N TRP A 33 9.63 -1.11 -5.51
CA TRP A 33 10.01 -0.65 -6.86
C TRP A 33 8.88 -0.75 -7.91
N ASN A 34 7.89 -1.60 -7.72
CA ASN A 34 6.90 -1.93 -8.76
C ASN A 34 5.92 -0.79 -9.09
N TYR A 35 5.61 0.06 -8.13
CA TYR A 35 4.87 1.33 -8.32
C TYR A 35 5.51 2.41 -7.45
N PRO A 36 6.75 2.83 -7.76
CA PRO A 36 7.59 3.65 -6.87
C PRO A 36 7.00 5.03 -6.56
N VAL A 37 6.24 5.61 -7.48
CA VAL A 37 5.57 6.91 -7.26
C VAL A 37 4.32 6.74 -6.42
N GLN A 38 3.43 5.83 -6.85
CA GLN A 38 2.11 5.67 -6.23
C GLN A 38 2.23 5.18 -4.78
N LEU A 39 3.08 4.17 -4.53
CA LEU A 39 3.17 3.53 -3.21
C LEU A 39 3.93 4.36 -2.18
N ILE A 40 4.62 5.42 -2.60
CA ILE A 40 5.16 6.46 -1.72
C ILE A 40 4.15 7.59 -1.52
N LEU A 41 3.57 8.12 -2.60
CA LEU A 41 2.76 9.34 -2.51
C LEU A 41 1.37 9.10 -1.93
N ALA A 42 0.74 7.95 -2.18
CA ALA A 42 -0.60 7.69 -1.65
C ALA A 42 -0.63 7.63 -0.10
N PRO A 43 0.25 6.88 0.59
CA PRO A 43 0.32 6.95 2.05
C PRO A 43 0.82 8.30 2.56
N LEU A 44 1.72 8.99 1.84
CA LEU A 44 2.17 10.34 2.21
C LEU A 44 1.00 11.33 2.22
N VAL A 45 0.14 11.34 1.20
CA VAL A 45 -1.06 12.19 1.17
C VAL A 45 -1.93 11.96 2.39
N SER A 46 -2.12 10.71 2.78
CA SER A 46 -2.89 10.35 3.97
C SER A 46 -2.22 10.81 5.27
N ALA A 47 -0.89 10.68 5.36
CA ALA A 47 -0.11 11.14 6.51
C ALA A 47 -0.20 12.65 6.68
N ILE A 48 -0.02 13.43 5.60
CA ILE A 48 -0.15 14.88 5.58
C ILE A 48 -1.58 15.32 5.95
N ALA A 49 -2.59 14.69 5.35
CA ALA A 49 -3.99 15.01 5.63
C ALA A 49 -4.38 14.75 7.09
N ALA A 50 -3.72 13.82 7.76
CA ALA A 50 -3.89 13.55 9.19
C ALA A 50 -3.03 14.48 10.10
N GLY A 51 -2.16 15.32 9.53
CA GLY A 51 -1.30 16.25 10.28
C GLY A 51 0.03 15.66 10.75
N ASN A 52 0.48 14.55 10.17
CA ASN A 52 1.77 13.93 10.51
C ASN A 52 2.92 14.51 9.70
N CYS A 53 4.11 14.51 10.25
CA CYS A 53 5.35 14.59 9.48
C CYS A 53 5.77 13.19 8.99
N ALA A 54 6.63 13.12 7.96
CA ALA A 54 7.00 11.83 7.38
C ALA A 54 8.44 11.78 6.89
N ILE A 55 9.05 10.59 7.01
CA ILE A 55 10.28 10.22 6.32
C ILE A 55 9.94 9.15 5.27
N LEU A 56 10.39 9.36 4.04
CA LEU A 56 10.15 8.49 2.90
C LEU A 56 11.42 7.71 2.56
N LEU A 57 11.38 6.38 2.62
CA LEU A 57 12.45 5.54 2.11
C LEU A 57 12.13 5.13 0.68
N LEU A 58 12.87 5.73 -0.26
CA LEU A 58 12.64 5.58 -1.70
C LEU A 58 13.33 4.32 -2.22
N PRO A 59 12.67 3.51 -3.08
CA PRO A 59 13.17 2.21 -3.49
C PRO A 59 14.49 2.29 -4.27
N GLU A 60 15.47 1.47 -3.86
CA GLU A 60 16.80 1.36 -4.49
C GLU A 60 16.70 0.77 -5.91
N ASP A 61 15.76 -0.16 -6.13
CA ASP A 61 15.54 -0.84 -7.42
C ASP A 61 14.90 0.05 -8.50
N ALA A 62 14.58 1.32 -8.18
CA ALA A 62 14.04 2.32 -9.11
C ALA A 62 14.79 3.66 -8.98
N PRO A 63 16.11 3.72 -9.21
CA PRO A 63 16.98 4.84 -8.84
C PRO A 63 16.59 6.16 -9.51
N GLU A 64 16.26 6.15 -10.80
CA GLU A 64 15.87 7.36 -11.54
C GLU A 64 14.56 7.97 -10.99
N THR A 65 13.57 7.13 -10.75
CA THR A 65 12.29 7.56 -10.16
C THR A 65 12.50 8.07 -8.73
N SER A 66 13.27 7.35 -7.94
CA SER A 66 13.61 7.74 -6.57
C SER A 66 14.37 9.06 -6.52
N GLY A 67 15.33 9.27 -7.43
CA GLY A 67 16.04 10.54 -7.57
C GLY A 67 15.11 11.70 -7.94
N ALA A 68 14.16 11.48 -8.84
CA ALA A 68 13.15 12.49 -9.20
C ALA A 68 12.24 12.83 -8.02
N LEU A 69 11.74 11.80 -7.30
CA LEU A 69 10.93 11.98 -6.09
C LEU A 69 11.69 12.74 -5.00
N ALA A 70 12.96 12.39 -4.74
CA ALA A 70 13.78 13.08 -3.74
C ALA A 70 13.92 14.57 -4.05
N ARG A 71 14.22 14.93 -5.32
CA ARG A 71 14.29 16.34 -5.74
C ARG A 71 12.95 17.06 -5.59
N MET A 72 11.85 16.40 -5.93
CA MET A 72 10.51 16.95 -5.79
C MET A 72 10.16 17.22 -4.32
N ILE A 73 10.37 16.26 -3.44
CA ILE A 73 10.11 16.39 -1.99
C ILE A 73 10.93 17.54 -1.41
N LYS A 74 12.24 17.55 -1.66
CA LYS A 74 13.15 18.61 -1.19
C LYS A 74 12.73 20.01 -1.66
N LYS A 75 12.16 20.12 -2.86
CA LYS A 75 11.68 21.42 -3.40
C LYS A 75 10.38 21.88 -2.77
N LEU A 76 9.48 20.93 -2.42
CA LEU A 76 8.10 21.24 -2.01
C LEU A 76 7.94 21.39 -0.50
N TYR A 77 8.79 20.71 0.28
CA TYR A 77 8.61 20.63 1.74
C TYR A 77 9.92 20.96 2.47
N PRO A 78 9.84 21.61 3.63
CA PRO A 78 10.97 21.71 4.55
C PRO A 78 11.29 20.32 5.11
N GLU A 79 12.58 20.04 5.34
CA GLU A 79 13.07 18.72 5.76
C GLU A 79 12.50 18.28 7.11
N GLU A 80 12.21 19.24 8.00
CA GLU A 80 11.61 19.01 9.31
C GLU A 80 10.16 18.51 9.22
N TYR A 81 9.52 18.69 8.06
CA TYR A 81 8.16 18.25 7.83
C TYR A 81 8.10 16.97 7.01
N ILE A 82 8.69 16.97 5.82
CA ILE A 82 8.76 15.77 4.94
C ILE A 82 10.19 15.62 4.44
N ALA A 83 10.83 14.55 4.84
CA ALA A 83 12.17 14.17 4.39
C ALA A 83 12.13 12.92 3.49
N SER A 84 13.15 12.72 2.69
CA SER A 84 13.33 11.48 1.93
C SER A 84 14.79 11.01 1.97
N ALA A 85 14.97 9.71 2.01
CA ALA A 85 16.27 9.05 1.93
C ALA A 85 16.22 7.86 0.96
N PRO A 86 17.33 7.48 0.33
CA PRO A 86 17.38 6.25 -0.44
C PRO A 86 17.21 5.05 0.49
N ALA A 87 16.39 4.09 0.09
CA ALA A 87 16.31 2.80 0.75
C ALA A 87 17.59 2.01 0.42
N SER A 88 18.33 1.58 1.43
CA SER A 88 19.46 0.65 1.29
C SER A 88 19.41 -0.36 2.41
N VAL A 89 20.04 -1.52 2.23
CA VAL A 89 20.02 -2.58 3.26
C VAL A 89 20.55 -2.05 4.60
N GLU A 90 21.64 -1.28 4.59
CA GLU A 90 22.22 -0.68 5.80
C GLU A 90 21.39 0.50 6.32
N GLY A 91 20.94 1.40 5.43
CA GLY A 91 20.13 2.57 5.76
C GLY A 91 18.78 2.18 6.36
N ASN A 92 18.11 1.19 5.78
CA ASN A 92 16.82 0.70 6.30
C ASN A 92 16.94 0.20 7.75
N GLY A 93 18.02 -0.50 8.10
CA GLY A 93 18.28 -0.95 9.47
C GLY A 93 18.38 0.21 10.46
N ARG A 94 19.06 1.30 10.08
CA ARG A 94 19.17 2.52 10.90
C ARG A 94 17.83 3.21 11.08
N PHE A 95 17.08 3.43 10.00
CA PHE A 95 15.75 4.05 10.09
C PHE A 95 14.79 3.20 10.93
N LEU A 96 14.76 1.88 10.72
CA LEU A 96 13.88 0.99 11.48
C LEU A 96 14.23 0.89 12.98
N SER A 97 15.43 1.33 13.40
CA SER A 97 15.81 1.40 14.81
C SER A 97 15.33 2.68 15.51
N LEU A 98 14.88 3.68 14.77
CA LEU A 98 14.39 4.94 15.33
C LEU A 98 12.96 4.80 15.88
N PRO A 99 12.59 5.58 16.91
CA PRO A 99 11.27 5.51 17.53
C PRO A 99 10.24 6.31 16.75
N PHE A 100 9.79 5.80 15.60
CA PHE A 100 8.68 6.39 14.85
C PHE A 100 7.34 6.17 15.56
N ASP A 101 6.39 7.07 15.35
CA ASP A 101 5.03 6.95 15.85
C ASP A 101 4.16 6.01 14.99
N HIS A 102 4.60 5.75 13.75
CA HIS A 102 4.00 4.75 12.86
C HIS A 102 4.96 4.37 11.73
N ILE A 103 4.91 3.10 11.29
CA ILE A 103 5.61 2.65 10.09
C ILE A 103 4.59 2.12 9.09
N PHE A 104 4.58 2.68 7.89
CA PHE A 104 3.80 2.17 6.76
C PHE A 104 4.76 1.49 5.78
N PHE A 105 4.59 0.21 5.57
CA PHE A 105 5.44 -0.60 4.71
C PHE A 105 4.62 -1.29 3.63
N THR A 106 5.07 -1.16 2.39
CA THR A 106 4.60 -1.98 1.26
C THR A 106 5.75 -2.80 0.71
N GLY A 107 5.56 -4.12 0.57
CA GLY A 107 6.60 -5.00 0.05
C GLY A 107 6.35 -6.49 0.28
N SER A 108 7.43 -7.28 0.33
CA SER A 108 7.31 -8.72 0.52
C SER A 108 7.01 -9.12 1.97
N PRO A 109 6.31 -10.26 2.21
CA PRO A 109 6.11 -10.78 3.57
C PRO A 109 7.40 -11.02 4.34
N ARG A 110 8.49 -11.37 3.64
CA ARG A 110 9.82 -11.56 4.26
C ARG A 110 10.33 -10.27 4.88
N VAL A 111 10.30 -9.18 4.12
CA VAL A 111 10.75 -7.87 4.61
C VAL A 111 9.75 -7.29 5.63
N GLY A 112 8.46 -7.50 5.44
CA GLY A 112 7.43 -7.09 6.41
C GLY A 112 7.67 -7.67 7.82
N ARG A 113 8.11 -8.94 7.93
CA ARG A 113 8.49 -9.52 9.22
C ARG A 113 9.69 -8.82 9.85
N ILE A 114 10.67 -8.40 9.05
CA ILE A 114 11.84 -7.64 9.53
C ILE A 114 11.39 -6.29 10.06
N VAL A 115 10.56 -5.57 9.30
CA VAL A 115 10.00 -4.27 9.69
C VAL A 115 9.21 -4.39 11.00
N MET A 116 8.32 -5.37 11.09
CA MET A 116 7.51 -5.61 12.28
C MET A 116 8.37 -5.96 13.50
N GLY A 117 9.39 -6.82 13.32
CA GLY A 117 10.32 -7.17 14.38
C GLY A 117 11.17 -6.00 14.87
N ALA A 118 11.58 -5.10 13.99
CA ALA A 118 12.30 -3.89 14.35
C ALA A 118 11.37 -2.90 15.09
N ALA A 119 10.18 -2.67 14.59
CA ALA A 119 9.16 -1.79 15.17
C ALA A 119 8.76 -2.22 16.59
N ALA A 120 8.69 -3.53 16.85
CA ALA A 120 8.34 -4.08 18.15
C ALA A 120 9.28 -3.62 19.29
N LYS A 121 10.55 -3.35 19.00
CA LYS A 121 11.52 -2.86 19.98
C LYS A 121 11.15 -1.51 20.58
N ASN A 122 10.49 -0.66 19.77
CA ASN A 122 10.04 0.67 20.18
C ASN A 122 8.52 0.72 20.41
N LEU A 123 7.82 -0.42 20.35
CA LEU A 123 6.35 -0.52 20.37
C LEU A 123 5.67 0.34 19.29
N THR A 124 6.38 0.57 18.17
CA THR A 124 5.87 1.35 17.04
C THR A 124 4.77 0.57 16.31
N PRO A 125 3.57 1.13 16.15
CA PRO A 125 2.52 0.53 15.34
C PRO A 125 2.93 0.44 13.86
N VAL A 126 2.56 -0.67 13.19
CA VAL A 126 2.87 -0.88 11.78
C VAL A 126 1.61 -1.09 10.94
N THR A 127 1.64 -0.62 9.70
CA THR A 127 0.73 -1.02 8.63
C THR A 127 1.57 -1.75 7.57
N LEU A 128 1.22 -3.00 7.29
CA LEU A 128 1.94 -3.84 6.33
C LEU A 128 1.03 -4.13 5.13
N GLU A 129 1.38 -3.57 3.98
CA GLU A 129 0.80 -3.90 2.69
C GLU A 129 1.72 -4.90 1.99
N LEU A 130 1.25 -6.12 1.79
CA LEU A 130 2.08 -7.25 1.36
C LEU A 130 1.61 -7.80 0.01
N GLY A 131 2.29 -8.85 -0.46
CA GLY A 131 1.89 -9.55 -1.67
C GLY A 131 0.55 -10.30 -1.50
N GLY A 132 0.00 -10.74 -2.62
CA GLY A 132 -1.27 -11.45 -2.64
C GLY A 132 -1.27 -12.63 -3.60
N LYS A 133 -2.25 -13.52 -3.41
CA LYS A 133 -2.63 -14.63 -4.28
C LYS A 133 -4.11 -14.46 -4.64
N SER A 134 -4.41 -13.37 -5.36
CA SER A 134 -5.78 -12.90 -5.62
C SER A 134 -6.55 -13.85 -6.55
N PRO A 135 -7.57 -14.59 -6.07
CA PRO A 135 -8.39 -15.45 -6.89
C PRO A 135 -9.38 -14.63 -7.73
N CYS A 136 -9.62 -15.09 -8.97
CA CYS A 136 -10.78 -14.66 -9.75
C CYS A 136 -11.78 -15.81 -9.81
N ILE A 137 -13.06 -15.51 -9.60
CA ILE A 137 -14.15 -16.50 -9.66
C ILE A 137 -15.01 -16.16 -10.88
N VAL A 138 -15.20 -17.15 -11.77
CA VAL A 138 -16.03 -17.05 -12.97
C VAL A 138 -17.07 -18.15 -12.94
N ASP A 139 -18.31 -17.80 -12.67
CA ASP A 139 -19.45 -18.70 -12.68
C ASP A 139 -20.20 -18.66 -14.02
N LYS A 140 -21.22 -19.48 -14.18
CA LYS A 140 -22.02 -19.57 -15.41
C LYS A 140 -22.84 -18.33 -15.73
N THR A 141 -23.01 -17.39 -14.77
CA THR A 141 -23.76 -16.13 -14.98
C THR A 141 -22.87 -15.00 -15.47
N ALA A 142 -21.54 -15.21 -15.47
CA ALA A 142 -20.58 -14.21 -15.89
C ALA A 142 -20.67 -13.92 -17.41
N ASP A 143 -20.49 -12.65 -17.80
CA ASP A 143 -20.19 -12.26 -19.16
C ASP A 143 -18.74 -12.70 -19.48
N LEU A 144 -18.59 -13.84 -20.15
CA LEU A 144 -17.28 -14.46 -20.39
C LEU A 144 -16.32 -13.58 -21.19
N PRO A 145 -16.71 -12.91 -22.28
CA PRO A 145 -15.85 -11.97 -22.99
C PRO A 145 -15.34 -10.83 -22.09
N LEU A 146 -16.22 -10.22 -21.33
CA LEU A 146 -15.87 -9.14 -20.41
C LEU A 146 -14.98 -9.61 -19.26
N ALA A 147 -15.30 -10.75 -18.66
CA ALA A 147 -14.50 -11.37 -17.60
C ALA A 147 -13.08 -11.69 -18.09
N ALA A 148 -12.97 -12.34 -19.25
CA ALA A 148 -11.70 -12.68 -19.88
C ALA A 148 -10.85 -11.43 -20.17
N LYS A 149 -11.46 -10.37 -20.75
CA LYS A 149 -10.79 -9.10 -21.02
C LYS A 149 -10.23 -8.46 -19.73
N ARG A 150 -11.06 -8.37 -18.68
CA ARG A 150 -10.66 -7.77 -17.39
C ARG A 150 -9.57 -8.56 -16.71
N ILE A 151 -9.64 -9.88 -16.71
CA ILE A 151 -8.66 -10.76 -16.08
C ILE A 151 -7.34 -10.70 -16.85
N ALA A 152 -7.35 -10.78 -18.19
CA ALA A 152 -6.15 -10.65 -19.00
C ALA A 152 -5.47 -9.29 -18.77
N TRP A 153 -6.22 -8.21 -18.88
CA TRP A 153 -5.70 -6.87 -18.63
C TRP A 153 -5.15 -6.71 -17.22
N GLY A 154 -5.91 -7.11 -16.20
CA GLY A 154 -5.50 -6.97 -14.80
C GLY A 154 -4.27 -7.82 -14.45
N LYS A 155 -4.12 -9.00 -15.11
CA LYS A 155 -2.93 -9.84 -14.92
C LYS A 155 -1.70 -9.25 -15.57
N CYS A 156 -1.83 -8.66 -16.75
CA CYS A 156 -0.69 -8.20 -17.54
C CYS A 156 -0.30 -6.74 -17.24
N LEU A 157 -1.16 -5.99 -16.54
CA LEU A 157 -0.82 -4.64 -16.07
C LEU A 157 0.48 -4.66 -15.28
N ASN A 158 1.41 -3.78 -15.65
CA ASN A 158 2.76 -3.71 -15.06
C ASN A 158 3.50 -5.07 -15.09
N ALA A 159 3.33 -5.84 -16.17
CA ALA A 159 3.88 -7.20 -16.33
C ALA A 159 3.48 -8.18 -15.20
N GLY A 160 2.32 -7.95 -14.57
CA GLY A 160 1.81 -8.76 -13.46
C GLY A 160 2.47 -8.48 -12.10
N GLN A 161 3.33 -7.48 -12.01
CA GLN A 161 4.07 -7.12 -10.80
C GLN A 161 3.21 -6.27 -9.87
N THR A 162 2.03 -6.77 -9.51
CA THR A 162 1.00 -6.07 -8.74
C THR A 162 0.46 -7.00 -7.64
N CYS A 163 0.41 -6.52 -6.41
CA CYS A 163 -0.06 -7.30 -5.25
C CYS A 163 -1.51 -7.78 -5.39
N VAL A 164 -2.34 -7.04 -6.10
CA VAL A 164 -3.76 -7.33 -6.36
C VAL A 164 -4.00 -7.92 -7.77
N ALA A 165 -2.95 -8.24 -8.54
CA ALA A 165 -3.12 -8.86 -9.85
C ALA A 165 -3.83 -10.20 -9.74
N PRO A 166 -4.73 -10.54 -10.66
CA PRO A 166 -5.28 -11.89 -10.78
C PRO A 166 -4.16 -12.92 -10.79
N ASP A 167 -4.18 -13.86 -9.83
CA ASP A 167 -3.13 -14.88 -9.69
C ASP A 167 -3.59 -16.22 -10.27
N TYR A 168 -4.81 -16.62 -9.94
CA TYR A 168 -5.45 -17.82 -10.48
C TYR A 168 -6.95 -17.62 -10.68
N VAL A 169 -7.53 -18.45 -11.54
CA VAL A 169 -8.95 -18.35 -11.86
C VAL A 169 -9.67 -19.64 -11.50
N LEU A 170 -10.70 -19.54 -10.69
CA LEU A 170 -11.66 -20.60 -10.40
C LEU A 170 -12.84 -20.46 -11.35
N VAL A 171 -12.97 -21.39 -12.30
CA VAL A 171 -14.02 -21.33 -13.32
C VAL A 171 -14.99 -22.45 -13.12
N GLU A 172 -16.30 -22.14 -13.13
CA GLU A 172 -17.34 -23.19 -13.10
C GLU A 172 -17.17 -24.14 -14.30
N LYS A 173 -17.26 -25.45 -14.05
CA LYS A 173 -16.98 -26.49 -15.03
C LYS A 173 -17.76 -26.31 -16.34
N SER A 174 -19.02 -25.90 -16.26
CA SER A 174 -19.92 -25.73 -17.42
C SER A 174 -19.46 -24.67 -18.41
N VAL A 175 -18.71 -23.66 -17.98
CA VAL A 175 -18.26 -22.53 -18.81
C VAL A 175 -16.74 -22.48 -19.01
N ARG A 176 -15.99 -23.44 -18.45
CA ARG A 176 -14.52 -23.44 -18.46
C ARG A 176 -13.91 -23.36 -19.85
N GLU A 177 -14.39 -24.19 -20.79
CA GLU A 177 -13.80 -24.24 -22.14
C GLU A 177 -14.07 -22.95 -22.91
N ALA A 178 -15.31 -22.43 -22.83
CA ALA A 178 -15.67 -21.14 -23.43
C ALA A 178 -14.85 -19.99 -22.86
N PHE A 179 -14.70 -19.96 -21.52
CA PHE A 179 -13.88 -18.94 -20.86
C PHE A 179 -12.41 -19.00 -21.30
N VAL A 180 -11.79 -20.18 -21.34
CA VAL A 180 -10.39 -20.33 -21.77
C VAL A 180 -10.19 -19.87 -23.22
N LYS A 181 -11.15 -20.16 -24.11
CA LYS A 181 -11.13 -19.68 -25.49
C LYS A 181 -11.16 -18.15 -25.55
N GLU A 182 -12.07 -17.52 -24.81
CA GLU A 182 -12.13 -16.05 -24.74
C GLU A 182 -10.89 -15.46 -24.09
N LEU A 183 -10.34 -16.06 -23.04
CA LEU A 183 -9.13 -15.58 -22.39
C LEU A 183 -7.92 -15.55 -23.35
N LYS A 184 -7.72 -16.61 -24.14
CA LYS A 184 -6.67 -16.65 -25.18
C LYS A 184 -6.87 -15.54 -26.21
N LYS A 185 -8.09 -15.39 -26.75
CA LYS A 185 -8.43 -14.35 -27.71
C LYS A 185 -8.15 -12.93 -27.14
N GLN A 186 -8.49 -12.68 -25.88
CA GLN A 186 -8.22 -11.39 -25.25
C GLN A 186 -6.73 -11.14 -25.04
N ALA A 187 -5.96 -12.17 -24.65
CA ALA A 187 -4.51 -12.07 -24.55
C ALA A 187 -3.87 -11.72 -25.90
N ASP A 188 -4.24 -12.41 -26.99
CA ASP A 188 -3.76 -12.13 -28.35
C ASP A 188 -4.17 -10.73 -28.87
N THR A 189 -5.25 -10.15 -28.31
CA THR A 189 -5.72 -8.81 -28.71
C THR A 189 -4.98 -7.70 -27.97
N LEU A 190 -4.53 -7.96 -26.74
CA LEU A 190 -3.89 -6.97 -25.86
C LEU A 190 -2.37 -6.91 -26.06
N PHE A 191 -1.77 -7.98 -26.55
CA PHE A 191 -0.31 -8.19 -26.67
C PHE A 191 0.08 -8.82 -28.01
#